data_adf23bd39aabfc53173295c480d7f4b1
#
_entry.id   adf23bd39aabfc53173295c480d7f4b1
#
_cell.length_a   1.000
_cell.length_b   1.000
_cell.length_c   1.000
_cell.angle_alpha   90.00
_cell.angle_beta   90.00
_cell.angle_gamma   90.00
#
_symmetry.space_group_name_H-M   'P 1'
#
loop_
_entity.id
_entity.type
_entity.pdbx_description
1 polymer ?
#
loop_
_entity_poly.entity_id
_entity_poly.type
_entity_poly.pdbx_seq_one_letter_code
_entity_poly.pdbx_strand_id
1 'polypeptide(L)'
;MKKIGFIGAGNMATAIIKGLMAQNDGKADFINVFDVSEEKCAAMKNMGANVMTSADEIAKNSSIVVLAVKPQNYPEVLESLKNSITTAKTVVSIAAGISIAYVRKGLECDCPVVRVMPNTPLLLKKGATALCPSENISDEDKEIVYNMFAGSGVCEYIDESHMNEIIAVNGSSPAYIYLFAKAMADYAKNCGID
;
A
#
# COMPACT_ATOMS: atom_id res chain seq x y z
N MET A 1 15.27 2.53 13.36
CA MET A 1 14.33 2.57 12.21
C MET A 1 12.90 2.53 12.74
N LYS A 2 12.00 3.37 12.23
CA LYS A 2 10.57 3.31 12.60
C LYS A 2 9.96 1.98 12.17
N LYS A 3 9.08 1.42 12.99
CA LYS A 3 8.34 0.20 12.64
C LYS A 3 7.19 0.54 11.70
N ILE A 4 7.05 -0.25 10.64
CA ILE A 4 6.00 -0.12 9.62
C ILE A 4 5.04 -1.30 9.77
N GLY A 5 3.77 -1.01 9.99
CA GLY A 5 2.72 -2.02 10.12
C GLY A 5 1.86 -2.11 8.87
N PHE A 6 1.57 -3.30 8.40
CA PHE A 6 0.66 -3.55 7.28
C PHE A 6 -0.59 -4.25 7.77
N ILE A 7 -1.74 -3.66 7.48
CA ILE A 7 -3.05 -4.28 7.66
C ILE A 7 -3.52 -4.73 6.29
N GLY A 8 -3.47 -6.05 6.07
CA GLY A 8 -3.61 -6.70 4.77
C GLY A 8 -2.26 -7.14 4.19
N ALA A 9 -2.18 -8.41 3.78
CA ALA A 9 -0.99 -9.05 3.18
C ALA A 9 -1.27 -9.54 1.75
N GLY A 10 -2.03 -8.76 0.98
CA GLY A 10 -2.30 -9.05 -0.43
C GLY A 10 -1.11 -8.75 -1.34
N ASN A 11 -1.31 -8.91 -2.66
CA ASN A 11 -0.25 -8.75 -3.66
C ASN A 11 0.46 -7.39 -3.57
N MET A 12 -0.29 -6.29 -3.35
CA MET A 12 0.32 -4.96 -3.27
C MET A 12 1.15 -4.80 -2.01
N ALA A 13 0.65 -5.22 -0.84
CA ALA A 13 1.43 -5.23 0.40
C ALA A 13 2.72 -6.06 0.24
N THR A 14 2.61 -7.25 -0.35
CA THR A 14 3.76 -8.12 -0.63
C THR A 14 4.80 -7.43 -1.51
N ALA A 15 4.36 -6.71 -2.55
CA ALA A 15 5.27 -5.97 -3.43
C ALA A 15 6.02 -4.86 -2.68
N ILE A 16 5.31 -4.07 -1.88
CA ILE A 16 5.89 -2.99 -1.07
C ILE A 16 6.89 -3.56 -0.06
N ILE A 17 6.51 -4.62 0.66
CA ILE A 17 7.37 -5.30 1.63
C ILE A 17 8.64 -5.82 0.98
N LYS A 18 8.55 -6.49 -0.17
CA LYS A 18 9.73 -6.93 -0.93
C LYS A 18 10.62 -5.77 -1.37
N GLY A 19 10.02 -4.66 -1.78
CA GLY A 19 10.76 -3.43 -2.10
C GLY A 19 11.52 -2.88 -0.90
N LEU A 20 10.88 -2.80 0.26
CA LEU A 20 11.50 -2.38 1.53
C LEU A 20 12.64 -3.30 1.95
N MET A 21 12.44 -4.62 1.87
CA MET A 21 13.48 -5.60 2.19
C MET A 21 14.70 -5.43 1.28
N ALA A 22 14.49 -5.23 -0.02
CA ALA A 22 15.59 -5.04 -0.97
C ALA A 22 16.46 -3.80 -0.67
N GLN A 23 15.87 -2.78 -0.03
CA GLN A 23 16.58 -1.57 0.42
C GLN A 23 17.24 -1.72 1.78
N ASN A 24 16.95 -2.81 2.51
CA ASN A 24 17.39 -3.05 3.88
C ASN A 24 18.10 -4.41 4.04
N ASP A 25 19.00 -4.74 3.12
CA ASP A 25 19.80 -5.98 3.13
C ASP A 25 18.98 -7.27 3.30
N GLY A 26 17.76 -7.27 2.78
CA GLY A 26 16.84 -8.41 2.86
C GLY A 26 16.12 -8.56 4.21
N LYS A 27 16.30 -7.64 5.14
CA LYS A 27 15.69 -7.69 6.48
C LYS A 27 14.27 -7.19 6.47
N ALA A 28 13.42 -7.80 7.30
CA ALA A 28 12.01 -7.45 7.49
C ALA A 28 11.61 -7.33 8.98
N ASP A 29 12.56 -7.34 9.92
CA ASP A 29 12.34 -7.28 11.35
C ASP A 29 11.70 -5.97 11.85
N PHE A 30 11.73 -4.92 11.03
CA PHE A 30 11.04 -3.65 11.27
C PHE A 30 9.61 -3.61 10.68
N ILE A 31 9.17 -4.70 10.03
CA ILE A 31 7.86 -4.81 9.39
C ILE A 31 6.95 -5.69 10.25
N ASN A 32 5.80 -5.14 10.62
CA ASN A 32 4.71 -5.84 11.29
C ASN A 32 3.58 -6.10 10.27
N VAL A 33 2.96 -7.27 10.28
CA VAL A 33 1.90 -7.63 9.31
C VAL A 33 0.74 -8.32 10.01
N PHE A 34 -0.47 -7.98 9.60
CA PHE A 34 -1.69 -8.69 9.95
C PHE A 34 -2.57 -8.87 8.70
N ASP A 35 -3.09 -10.06 8.51
CA ASP A 35 -4.16 -10.38 7.54
C ASP A 35 -5.10 -11.41 8.18
N VAL A 36 -6.35 -11.42 7.79
CA VAL A 36 -7.33 -12.43 8.23
C VAL A 36 -7.04 -13.82 7.66
N SER A 37 -6.21 -13.93 6.63
CA SER A 37 -5.75 -15.18 6.02
C SER A 37 -4.48 -15.68 6.70
N GLU A 38 -4.58 -16.81 7.38
CA GLU A 38 -3.42 -17.48 8.00
C GLU A 38 -2.33 -17.84 6.97
N GLU A 39 -2.72 -18.24 5.76
CA GLU A 39 -1.79 -18.56 4.67
C GLU A 39 -0.91 -17.36 4.32
N LYS A 40 -1.53 -16.18 4.16
CA LYS A 40 -0.79 -14.94 3.87
C LYS A 40 0.10 -14.53 5.04
N CYS A 41 -0.37 -14.67 6.27
CA CYS A 41 0.43 -14.42 7.46
C CYS A 41 1.64 -15.35 7.51
N ALA A 42 1.47 -16.64 7.22
CA ALA A 42 2.57 -17.59 7.14
C ALA A 42 3.60 -17.21 6.05
N ALA A 43 3.13 -16.77 4.87
CA ALA A 43 4.01 -16.30 3.81
C ALA A 43 4.84 -15.07 4.26
N MET A 44 4.24 -14.10 4.96
CA MET A 44 4.95 -12.95 5.51
C MET A 44 5.97 -13.33 6.58
N LYS A 45 5.61 -14.26 7.46
CA LYS A 45 6.52 -14.81 8.47
C LYS A 45 7.74 -15.48 7.84
N ASN A 46 7.55 -16.26 6.78
CA ASN A 46 8.63 -16.88 6.03
C ASN A 46 9.57 -15.87 5.34
N MET A 47 9.07 -14.65 5.08
CA MET A 47 9.87 -13.53 4.59
C MET A 47 10.60 -12.79 5.72
N GLY A 48 10.41 -13.15 6.99
CA GLY A 48 11.05 -12.54 8.15
C GLY A 48 10.28 -11.36 8.77
N ALA A 49 9.06 -11.08 8.33
CA ALA A 49 8.21 -10.08 8.95
C ALA A 49 7.60 -10.58 10.28
N ASN A 50 7.30 -9.65 11.19
CA ASN A 50 6.61 -9.95 12.44
C ASN A 50 5.11 -10.06 12.18
N VAL A 51 4.53 -11.23 12.39
CA VAL A 51 3.07 -11.42 12.26
C VAL A 51 2.40 -11.07 13.58
N MET A 52 1.40 -10.20 13.51
CA MET A 52 0.57 -9.77 14.64
C MET A 52 -0.80 -10.45 14.59
N THR A 53 -1.51 -10.44 15.71
CA THR A 53 -2.78 -11.16 15.88
C THR A 53 -4.00 -10.32 15.49
N SER A 54 -3.84 -8.99 15.38
CA SER A 54 -4.94 -8.08 15.07
C SER A 54 -4.45 -6.77 14.42
N ALA A 55 -5.37 -6.04 13.77
CA ALA A 55 -5.11 -4.70 13.28
C ALA A 55 -4.77 -3.71 14.41
N ASP A 56 -5.40 -3.85 15.56
CA ASP A 56 -5.13 -3.06 16.76
C ASP A 56 -3.69 -3.26 17.25
N GLU A 57 -3.20 -4.50 17.25
CA GLU A 57 -1.81 -4.81 17.60
C GLU A 57 -0.82 -4.19 16.62
N ILE A 58 -1.14 -4.19 15.32
CA ILE A 58 -0.35 -3.46 14.30
C ILE A 58 -0.24 -1.98 14.65
N ALA A 59 -1.38 -1.34 14.94
CA ALA A 59 -1.41 0.09 15.25
C ALA A 59 -0.60 0.42 16.51
N LYS A 60 -0.67 -0.41 17.55
CA LYS A 60 0.07 -0.21 18.80
C LYS A 60 1.59 -0.34 18.61
N ASN A 61 2.03 -1.25 17.76
CA ASN A 61 3.45 -1.60 17.59
C ASN A 61 4.13 -0.96 16.37
N SER A 62 3.44 -0.04 15.67
CA SER A 62 3.97 0.60 14.47
C SER A 62 3.83 2.11 14.53
N SER A 63 4.79 2.84 13.98
CA SER A 63 4.74 4.30 13.84
C SER A 63 4.04 4.70 12.53
N ILE A 64 4.19 3.89 11.49
CA ILE A 64 3.53 4.05 10.20
C ILE A 64 2.63 2.83 9.97
N VAL A 65 1.35 3.06 9.70
CA VAL A 65 0.35 2.00 9.50
C VAL A 65 -0.18 2.07 8.08
N VAL A 66 0.08 1.02 7.31
CA VAL A 66 -0.36 0.88 5.91
C VAL A 66 -1.66 0.10 5.85
N LEU A 67 -2.71 0.74 5.36
CA LEU A 67 -4.00 0.13 5.09
C LEU A 67 -3.98 -0.49 3.68
N ALA A 68 -3.68 -1.79 3.61
CA ALA A 68 -3.53 -2.56 2.38
C ALA A 68 -4.70 -3.54 2.14
N VAL A 69 -5.86 -3.21 2.67
CA VAL A 69 -7.11 -3.94 2.46
C VAL A 69 -7.90 -3.33 1.30
N LYS A 70 -8.91 -4.06 0.82
CA LYS A 70 -9.80 -3.54 -0.23
C LYS A 70 -10.69 -2.42 0.29
N PRO A 71 -11.12 -1.45 -0.57
CA PRO A 71 -11.93 -0.31 -0.15
C PRO A 71 -13.19 -0.68 0.67
N GLN A 72 -13.87 -1.78 0.32
CA GLN A 72 -15.07 -2.23 1.03
C GLN A 72 -14.83 -2.64 2.48
N ASN A 73 -13.60 -2.96 2.85
CA ASN A 73 -13.24 -3.37 4.22
C ASN A 73 -12.79 -2.18 5.09
N TYR A 74 -12.66 -0.97 4.51
CA TYR A 74 -12.21 0.20 5.26
C TYR A 74 -13.08 0.54 6.46
N PRO A 75 -14.43 0.53 6.37
CA PRO A 75 -15.27 0.88 7.51
C PRO A 75 -14.96 0.04 8.76
N GLU A 76 -14.85 -1.28 8.61
CA GLU A 76 -14.57 -2.21 9.70
C GLU A 76 -13.15 -2.02 10.24
N VAL A 77 -12.16 -1.90 9.35
CA VAL A 77 -10.75 -1.70 9.75
C VAL A 77 -10.58 -0.38 10.48
N LEU A 78 -11.12 0.73 9.96
CA LEU A 78 -11.00 2.04 10.60
C LEU A 78 -11.67 2.05 11.98
N GLU A 79 -12.85 1.41 12.12
CA GLU A 79 -13.53 1.27 13.40
C GLU A 79 -12.66 0.53 14.43
N SER A 80 -12.00 -0.54 14.01
CA SER A 80 -11.11 -1.33 14.91
C SER A 80 -9.86 -0.56 15.35
N LEU A 81 -9.49 0.50 14.64
CA LEU A 81 -8.28 1.28 14.88
C LEU A 81 -8.48 2.58 15.66
N LYS A 82 -9.73 3.04 15.88
CA LYS A 82 -10.05 4.32 16.51
C LYS A 82 -9.30 4.61 17.80
N ASN A 83 -9.14 3.58 18.65
CA ASN A 83 -8.52 3.74 19.95
C ASN A 83 -6.98 3.58 19.93
N SER A 84 -6.41 3.18 18.79
CA SER A 84 -4.98 2.83 18.70
C SER A 84 -4.20 3.74 17.75
N ILE A 85 -4.89 4.42 16.83
CA ILE A 85 -4.30 5.48 16.00
C ILE A 85 -4.41 6.81 16.74
N THR A 86 -3.29 7.51 16.79
CA THR A 86 -3.18 8.84 17.40
C THR A 86 -2.53 9.81 16.42
N THR A 87 -2.51 11.09 16.73
CA THR A 87 -1.84 12.13 15.92
C THR A 87 -0.33 11.94 15.78
N ALA A 88 0.27 11.06 16.60
CA ALA A 88 1.69 10.70 16.52
C ALA A 88 1.99 9.56 15.53
N LYS A 89 0.98 9.01 14.87
CA LYS A 89 1.12 7.89 13.93
C LYS A 89 0.70 8.32 12.53
N THR A 90 1.48 7.94 11.53
CA THR A 90 1.15 8.19 10.13
C THR A 90 0.40 6.99 9.53
N VAL A 91 -0.73 7.27 8.90
CA VAL A 91 -1.55 6.27 8.20
C VAL A 91 -1.32 6.40 6.69
N VAL A 92 -1.00 5.29 6.04
CA VAL A 92 -0.81 5.20 4.59
C VAL A 92 -1.97 4.41 3.98
N SER A 93 -2.79 5.06 3.16
CA SER A 93 -3.93 4.42 2.46
C SER A 93 -3.55 4.12 1.02
N ILE A 94 -3.52 2.84 0.63
CA ILE A 94 -3.22 2.42 -0.75
C ILE A 94 -4.48 2.00 -1.54
N ALA A 95 -5.66 2.28 -1.01
CA ALA A 95 -6.92 1.91 -1.65
C ALA A 95 -7.42 3.00 -2.62
N ALA A 96 -7.84 2.56 -3.80
CA ALA A 96 -8.46 3.45 -4.78
C ALA A 96 -9.76 4.07 -4.25
N GLY A 97 -9.95 5.37 -4.48
CA GLY A 97 -11.19 6.07 -4.13
C GLY A 97 -11.35 6.44 -2.65
N ILE A 98 -10.39 6.12 -1.79
CA ILE A 98 -10.42 6.47 -0.36
C ILE A 98 -9.65 7.78 -0.15
N SER A 99 -10.35 8.84 0.29
CA SER A 99 -9.75 10.16 0.55
C SER A 99 -9.10 10.25 1.93
N ILE A 100 -8.22 11.24 2.11
CA ILE A 100 -7.62 11.59 3.40
C ILE A 100 -8.73 11.90 4.43
N ALA A 101 -9.70 12.70 4.05
CA ALA A 101 -10.83 13.06 4.91
C ALA A 101 -11.67 11.84 5.33
N TYR A 102 -11.86 10.86 4.43
CA TYR A 102 -12.56 9.62 4.75
C TYR A 102 -11.82 8.81 5.82
N VAL A 103 -10.49 8.67 5.69
CA VAL A 103 -9.67 7.95 6.66
C VAL A 103 -9.72 8.62 8.04
N ARG A 104 -9.50 9.94 8.10
CA ARG A 104 -9.57 10.70 9.35
C ARG A 104 -10.93 10.62 10.02
N LYS A 105 -12.01 10.78 9.24
CA LYS A 105 -13.38 10.65 9.74
C LYS A 105 -13.63 9.26 10.33
N GLY A 106 -13.19 8.20 9.65
CA GLY A 106 -13.37 6.83 10.12
C GLY A 106 -12.55 6.50 11.37
N LEU A 107 -11.39 7.12 11.53
CA LEU A 107 -10.52 6.98 12.71
C LEU A 107 -10.92 7.92 13.86
N GLU A 108 -11.78 8.90 13.62
CA GLU A 108 -12.08 9.99 14.56
C GLU A 108 -10.80 10.69 15.09
N CYS A 109 -9.79 10.78 14.23
CA CYS A 109 -8.47 11.28 14.58
C CYS A 109 -7.88 12.13 13.45
N ASP A 110 -7.35 13.31 13.79
CA ASP A 110 -6.61 14.17 12.85
C ASP A 110 -5.14 13.73 12.72
N CYS A 111 -4.93 12.44 12.50
CA CYS A 111 -3.60 11.88 12.29
C CYS A 111 -3.05 12.27 10.90
N PRO A 112 -1.71 12.29 10.73
CA PRO A 112 -1.11 12.37 9.41
C PRO A 112 -1.54 11.20 8.52
N VAL A 113 -1.98 11.51 7.29
CA VAL A 113 -2.41 10.52 6.31
C VAL A 113 -1.67 10.74 5.00
N VAL A 114 -1.19 9.67 4.39
CA VAL A 114 -0.70 9.69 3.00
C VAL A 114 -1.62 8.83 2.15
N ARG A 115 -2.31 9.46 1.22
CA ARG A 115 -3.06 8.74 0.19
C ARG A 115 -2.12 8.34 -0.93
N VAL A 116 -2.11 7.07 -1.29
CA VAL A 116 -1.15 6.51 -2.26
C VAL A 116 -1.91 5.71 -3.31
N MET A 117 -1.55 5.92 -4.57
CA MET A 117 -2.06 5.14 -5.70
C MET A 117 -0.92 4.45 -6.43
N PRO A 118 -0.51 3.26 -5.99
CA PRO A 118 0.45 2.40 -6.70
C PRO A 118 -0.24 1.65 -7.84
N ASN A 119 0.55 1.01 -8.70
CA ASN A 119 0.04 0.14 -9.75
C ASN A 119 0.73 -1.25 -9.75
N THR A 120 0.14 -2.21 -10.47
CA THR A 120 0.59 -3.60 -10.48
C THR A 120 2.04 -3.82 -10.96
N PRO A 121 2.62 -3.04 -11.91
CA PRO A 121 4.03 -3.19 -12.26
C PRO A 121 5.03 -2.98 -11.11
N LEU A 122 4.58 -2.45 -9.96
CA LEU A 122 5.38 -2.35 -8.74
C LEU A 122 5.96 -3.73 -8.33
N LEU A 123 5.23 -4.83 -8.58
CA LEU A 123 5.69 -6.20 -8.36
C LEU A 123 6.99 -6.52 -9.12
N LEU A 124 7.22 -5.86 -10.25
CA LEU A 124 8.38 -6.04 -11.14
C LEU A 124 9.41 -4.89 -11.01
N LYS A 125 9.30 -4.06 -9.99
CA LYS A 125 10.11 -2.85 -9.80
C LYS A 125 10.01 -1.86 -10.98
N LYS A 126 8.85 -1.83 -11.64
CA LYS A 126 8.50 -0.95 -12.76
C LYS A 126 7.19 -0.20 -12.48
N GLY A 127 6.90 0.00 -11.20
CA GLY A 127 5.70 0.71 -10.77
C GLY A 127 5.75 2.19 -11.09
N ALA A 128 4.56 2.79 -11.09
CA ALA A 128 4.38 4.22 -10.98
C ALA A 128 3.43 4.45 -9.79
N THR A 129 3.81 5.35 -8.89
CA THR A 129 3.07 5.58 -7.66
C THR A 129 2.82 7.08 -7.47
N ALA A 130 1.56 7.44 -7.35
CA ALA A 130 1.16 8.79 -6.95
C ALA A 130 1.03 8.86 -5.43
N LEU A 131 1.55 9.91 -4.83
CA LEU A 131 1.58 10.17 -3.39
C LEU A 131 0.90 11.50 -3.09
N CYS A 132 -0.02 11.52 -2.14
CA CYS A 132 -0.64 12.74 -1.63
C CYS A 132 -0.57 12.73 -0.10
N PRO A 133 0.43 13.37 0.50
CA PRO A 133 0.54 13.52 1.95
C PRO A 133 -0.41 14.62 2.45
N SER A 134 -0.99 14.42 3.65
CA SER A 134 -1.69 15.49 4.36
C SER A 134 -0.71 16.55 4.88
N GLU A 135 -1.22 17.76 5.13
CA GLU A 135 -0.41 18.93 5.53
C GLU A 135 0.34 18.75 6.85
N ASN A 136 -0.20 17.94 7.78
CA ASN A 136 0.35 17.74 9.12
C ASN A 136 1.35 16.57 9.24
N ILE A 137 1.80 15.98 8.11
CA ILE A 137 2.84 14.95 8.14
C ILE A 137 4.21 15.53 8.43
N SER A 138 5.04 14.82 9.20
CA SER A 138 6.43 15.20 9.40
C SER A 138 7.28 14.93 8.15
N ASP A 139 8.34 15.71 7.94
CA ASP A 139 9.27 15.49 6.81
C ASP A 139 9.91 14.10 6.88
N GLU A 140 10.22 13.60 8.08
CA GLU A 140 10.75 12.25 8.28
C GLU A 140 9.78 11.17 7.79
N ASP A 141 8.50 11.25 8.19
CA ASP A 141 7.51 10.26 7.76
C ASP A 141 7.20 10.36 6.27
N LYS A 142 7.18 11.58 5.73
CA LYS A 142 7.01 11.84 4.30
C LYS A 142 8.12 11.17 3.48
N GLU A 143 9.37 11.29 3.95
CA GLU A 143 10.52 10.65 3.30
C GLU A 143 10.47 9.12 3.41
N ILE A 144 10.12 8.59 4.59
CA ILE A 144 9.97 7.14 4.78
C ILE A 144 8.90 6.59 3.83
N VAL A 145 7.72 7.24 3.76
CA VAL A 145 6.64 6.79 2.89
C VAL A 145 7.03 6.90 1.41
N TYR A 146 7.71 7.97 0.99
CA TYR A 146 8.24 8.07 -0.37
C TYR A 146 9.17 6.90 -0.71
N ASN A 147 10.12 6.60 0.19
CA ASN A 147 11.11 5.54 0.00
C ASN A 147 10.48 4.14 -0.02
N MET A 148 9.31 3.93 0.61
CA MET A 148 8.58 2.66 0.52
C MET A 148 8.24 2.27 -0.93
N PHE A 149 8.05 3.24 -1.81
CA PHE A 149 7.64 3.03 -3.21
C PHE A 149 8.76 3.31 -4.21
N ALA A 150 9.63 4.27 -3.93
CA ALA A 150 10.70 4.72 -4.83
C ALA A 150 11.68 3.59 -5.23
N GLY A 151 11.94 2.62 -4.35
CA GLY A 151 12.75 1.45 -4.67
C GLY A 151 12.08 0.45 -5.63
N SER A 152 10.82 0.67 -5.97
CA SER A 152 10.03 -0.23 -6.83
C SER A 152 9.48 0.46 -8.08
N GLY A 153 9.94 1.69 -8.39
CA GLY A 153 9.54 2.42 -9.58
C GLY A 153 9.59 3.94 -9.42
N VAL A 154 8.82 4.64 -10.24
CA VAL A 154 8.71 6.10 -10.20
C VAL A 154 7.68 6.50 -9.14
N CYS A 155 7.99 7.55 -8.37
CA CYS A 155 7.09 8.13 -7.38
C CYS A 155 6.96 9.63 -7.61
N GLU A 156 5.73 10.14 -7.60
CA GLU A 156 5.44 11.56 -7.79
C GLU A 156 4.42 12.03 -6.76
N TYR A 157 4.63 13.24 -6.25
CA TYR A 157 3.62 13.90 -5.42
C TYR A 157 2.59 14.60 -6.31
N ILE A 158 1.32 14.38 -6.00
CA ILE A 158 0.21 15.06 -6.69
C ILE A 158 -0.81 15.57 -5.69
N ASP A 159 -1.58 16.57 -6.08
CA ASP A 159 -2.68 17.10 -5.26
C ASP A 159 -3.80 16.07 -5.10
N GLU A 160 -4.51 16.11 -3.96
CA GLU A 160 -5.61 15.17 -3.69
C GLU A 160 -6.74 15.29 -4.72
N SER A 161 -6.95 16.49 -5.29
CA SER A 161 -7.93 16.71 -6.36
C SER A 161 -7.72 15.83 -7.60
N HIS A 162 -6.48 15.43 -7.88
CA HIS A 162 -6.11 14.58 -9.02
C HIS A 162 -5.98 13.10 -8.68
N MET A 163 -6.13 12.72 -7.41
CA MET A 163 -5.95 11.32 -6.99
C MET A 163 -7.03 10.36 -7.52
N ASN A 164 -8.19 10.86 -7.94
CA ASN A 164 -9.21 10.03 -8.57
C ASN A 164 -8.94 9.87 -10.08
N GLU A 165 -8.54 10.95 -10.76
CA GLU A 165 -8.21 10.94 -12.18
C GLU A 165 -7.01 10.03 -12.46
N ILE A 166 -6.00 10.05 -11.59
CA ILE A 166 -4.80 9.23 -11.76
C ILE A 166 -5.11 7.71 -11.69
N ILE A 167 -6.22 7.29 -11.10
CA ILE A 167 -6.64 5.89 -11.10
C ILE A 167 -6.80 5.37 -12.53
N ALA A 168 -7.43 6.14 -13.40
CA ALA A 168 -7.64 5.75 -14.80
C ALA A 168 -6.32 5.66 -15.58
N VAL A 169 -5.39 6.61 -15.34
CA VAL A 169 -4.11 6.70 -16.05
C VAL A 169 -3.07 5.74 -15.48
N ASN A 170 -2.95 5.65 -14.16
CA ASN A 170 -1.90 4.87 -13.48
C ASN A 170 -2.39 3.51 -12.98
N GLY A 171 -3.51 3.50 -12.26
CA GLY A 171 -4.02 2.29 -11.60
C GLY A 171 -4.61 1.27 -12.58
N SER A 172 -5.39 1.73 -13.55
CA SER A 172 -6.13 0.87 -14.48
C SER A 172 -5.39 0.57 -15.78
N SER A 173 -4.51 1.48 -16.24
CA SER A 173 -3.83 1.34 -17.54
C SER A 173 -3.05 0.04 -17.73
N PRO A 174 -2.38 -0.55 -16.72
CA PRO A 174 -1.73 -1.85 -16.90
C PRO A 174 -2.70 -2.94 -17.36
N ALA A 175 -3.93 -2.96 -16.83
CA ALA A 175 -4.95 -3.94 -17.24
C ALA A 175 -5.35 -3.77 -18.71
N TYR A 176 -5.47 -2.54 -19.20
CA TYR A 176 -5.79 -2.27 -20.60
C TYR A 176 -4.66 -2.72 -21.53
N ILE A 177 -3.41 -2.44 -21.15
CA ILE A 177 -2.23 -2.88 -21.91
C ILE A 177 -2.15 -4.39 -21.97
N TYR A 178 -2.39 -5.09 -20.86
CA TYR A 178 -2.39 -6.55 -20.82
C TYR A 178 -3.53 -7.14 -21.67
N LEU A 179 -4.71 -6.54 -21.64
CA LEU A 179 -5.83 -6.97 -22.49
C LEU A 179 -5.51 -6.81 -23.98
N PHE A 180 -4.92 -5.68 -24.36
CA PHE A 180 -4.48 -5.43 -25.74
C PHE A 180 -3.41 -6.44 -26.19
N ALA A 181 -2.37 -6.65 -25.37
CA ALA A 181 -1.33 -7.64 -25.68
C ALA A 181 -1.91 -9.06 -25.78
N LYS A 182 -2.83 -9.42 -24.88
CA LYS A 182 -3.52 -10.71 -24.94
C LYS A 182 -4.32 -10.87 -26.23
N ALA A 183 -5.07 -9.86 -26.67
CA ALA A 183 -5.84 -9.93 -27.90
C ALA A 183 -4.95 -10.17 -29.13
N MET A 184 -3.79 -9.53 -29.20
CA MET A 184 -2.79 -9.78 -30.26
C MET A 184 -2.26 -11.21 -30.23
N ALA A 185 -1.91 -11.70 -29.03
CA ALA A 185 -1.40 -13.07 -28.86
C ALA A 185 -2.46 -14.12 -29.24
N ASP A 186 -3.72 -13.91 -28.79
CA ASP A 186 -4.84 -14.79 -29.13
C ASP A 186 -5.07 -14.84 -30.66
N TYR A 187 -4.99 -13.68 -31.34
CA TYR A 187 -5.09 -13.64 -32.80
C TYR A 187 -3.96 -14.39 -33.49
N ALA A 188 -2.71 -14.15 -33.09
CA ALA A 188 -1.55 -14.85 -33.65
C ALA A 188 -1.70 -16.38 -33.50
N LYS A 189 -2.09 -16.84 -32.32
CA LYS A 189 -2.35 -18.25 -32.03
C LYS A 189 -3.45 -18.83 -32.94
N ASN A 190 -4.53 -18.09 -33.17
CA ASN A 190 -5.60 -18.51 -34.06
C ASN A 190 -5.15 -18.61 -35.54
N CYS A 191 -4.09 -17.87 -35.89
CA CYS A 191 -3.46 -17.96 -37.20
C CYS A 191 -2.35 -19.02 -37.30
N GLY A 192 -2.12 -19.81 -36.24
CA GLY A 192 -1.09 -20.84 -36.19
C GLY A 192 0.32 -20.29 -35.96
N ILE A 193 0.45 -19.11 -35.39
CA ILE A 193 1.73 -18.49 -34.99
C ILE A 193 1.92 -18.74 -33.50
N ASP A 194 3.03 -19.41 -33.10
CA ASP A 194 3.39 -19.67 -31.69
C ASP A 194 4.12 -18.49 -31.06
#